data_afde12c99e118cf6070c004ec70f464d
#
_entry.id   afde12c99e118cf6070c004ec70f464d
#
_cell.length_a   1.000
_cell.length_b   1.000
_cell.length_c   1.000
_cell.angle_alpha   90.00
_cell.angle_beta   90.00
_cell.angle_gamma   90.00
#
_symmetry.space_group_name_H-M   'P 1'
#
loop_
_entity.id
_entity.type
_entity.pdbx_description
1 polymer ?
#
loop_
_entity_poly.entity_id
_entity_poly.type
_entity_poly.pdbx_seq_one_letter_code
_entity_poly.pdbx_strand_id
1 'polypeptide(L)'
;PDMPVPPDSLYGVSKAFGENLARFYADEFGLSVICLRIGSMRPERAILERTDDRILSAWLSPRDTVQLVSRSLQTQVVFGIYYGISGNTRACWDLNNARTDLGYQPQDDAEIIARGAGSDKNRQN
;
A
#
# COMPACT_ATOMS: atom_id res chain seq x y z
N PRO A 1 -9.48 -2.03 6.93
CA PRO A 1 -9.17 -0.67 7.43
C PRO A 1 -10.23 -0.13 8.39
N ASP A 2 -11.27 -0.92 8.70
CA ASP A 2 -12.42 -0.48 9.53
C ASP A 2 -12.11 -0.37 11.02
N MET A 3 -10.94 -0.83 11.46
CA MET A 3 -10.51 -0.66 12.85
C MET A 3 -9.75 0.65 13.04
N PRO A 4 -10.14 1.48 14.03
CA PRO A 4 -9.30 2.58 14.45
C PRO A 4 -7.98 2.01 14.99
N VAL A 5 -6.87 2.29 14.31
CA VAL A 5 -5.54 1.97 14.81
C VAL A 5 -5.16 3.07 15.80
N PRO A 6 -4.99 2.77 17.10
CA PRO A 6 -4.53 3.80 18.04
C PRO A 6 -3.14 4.27 17.59
N PRO A 7 -2.95 5.58 17.40
CA PRO A 7 -1.65 6.10 16.99
C PRO A 7 -0.62 5.90 18.11
N ASP A 8 0.53 5.36 17.73
CA ASP A 8 1.67 5.07 18.62
C ASP A 8 2.69 6.22 18.70
N SER A 9 2.45 7.29 17.95
CA SER A 9 3.38 8.42 17.79
C SER A 9 2.65 9.69 17.37
N LEU A 10 3.28 10.84 17.55
CA LEU A 10 2.77 12.12 17.04
C LEU A 10 2.58 12.11 15.52
N TYR A 11 3.42 11.37 14.80
CA TYR A 11 3.23 11.14 13.37
C TYR A 11 1.93 10.37 13.11
N GLY A 12 1.69 9.28 13.82
CA GLY A 12 0.44 8.52 13.72
C GLY A 12 -0.78 9.36 14.05
N VAL A 13 -0.71 10.22 15.10
CA VAL A 13 -1.78 11.18 15.43
C VAL A 13 -2.06 12.11 14.25
N SER A 14 -1.02 12.67 13.63
CA SER A 14 -1.20 13.58 12.49
C SER A 14 -1.87 12.91 11.28
N LYS A 15 -1.58 11.62 11.03
CA LYS A 15 -2.22 10.85 9.96
C LYS A 15 -3.68 10.55 10.27
N ALA A 16 -3.99 10.14 11.51
CA ALA A 16 -5.37 9.92 11.95
C ALA A 16 -6.20 11.22 11.87
N PHE A 17 -5.61 12.36 12.23
CA PHE A 17 -6.26 13.66 12.07
C PHE A 17 -6.57 13.94 10.60
N GLY A 18 -5.64 13.67 9.68
CA GLY A 18 -5.84 13.85 8.23
C GLY A 18 -6.99 13.01 7.68
N GLU A 19 -7.12 11.75 8.10
CA GLU A 19 -8.24 10.89 7.69
C GLU A 19 -9.60 11.41 8.21
N ASN A 20 -9.66 11.85 9.48
CA ASN A 20 -10.88 12.43 10.04
C ASN A 20 -11.25 13.75 9.35
N LEU A 21 -10.27 14.60 9.05
CA LEU A 21 -10.49 15.84 8.32
C LEU A 21 -11.00 15.55 6.90
N ALA A 22 -10.42 14.58 6.22
CA ALA A 22 -10.85 14.14 4.91
C ALA A 22 -12.32 13.65 4.92
N ARG A 23 -12.69 12.89 5.94
CA ARG A 23 -14.06 12.43 6.14
C ARG A 23 -15.04 13.61 6.33
N PHE A 24 -14.67 14.58 7.17
CA PHE A 24 -15.47 15.77 7.38
C PHE A 24 -15.73 16.54 6.06
N TYR A 25 -14.69 16.76 5.26
CA TYR A 25 -14.84 17.45 3.98
C TYR A 25 -15.67 16.67 2.95
N ALA A 26 -15.56 15.34 2.97
CA ALA A 26 -16.38 14.50 2.11
C ALA A 26 -17.88 14.62 2.48
N ASP A 27 -18.19 14.54 3.78
CA ASP A 27 -19.58 14.57 4.28
C ASP A 27 -20.22 15.95 4.14
N GLU A 28 -19.50 17.02 4.50
CA GLU A 28 -20.07 18.36 4.54
C GLU A 28 -20.07 19.07 3.17
N PHE A 29 -19.08 18.80 2.34
CA PHE A 29 -18.87 19.52 1.08
C PHE A 29 -18.93 18.65 -0.17
N GLY A 30 -19.14 17.35 -0.02
CA GLY A 30 -19.15 16.39 -1.15
C GLY A 30 -17.80 16.27 -1.86
N LEU A 31 -16.69 16.61 -1.18
CA LEU A 31 -15.35 16.48 -1.74
C LEU A 31 -14.98 15.00 -1.83
N SER A 32 -14.59 14.54 -3.01
CA SER A 32 -14.10 13.16 -3.15
C SER A 32 -12.69 13.04 -2.59
N VAL A 33 -12.51 12.20 -1.56
CA VAL A 33 -11.22 12.00 -0.89
C VAL A 33 -10.92 10.52 -0.70
N ILE A 34 -9.81 10.08 -1.26
CA ILE A 34 -9.29 8.72 -1.11
C ILE A 34 -8.05 8.76 -0.23
N CYS A 35 -8.13 8.16 0.95
CA CYS A 35 -7.01 8.04 1.88
C CYS A 35 -6.26 6.73 1.62
N LEU A 36 -4.96 6.82 1.35
CA LEU A 36 -4.11 5.68 1.10
C LEU A 36 -3.14 5.46 2.29
N ARG A 37 -3.27 4.33 2.97
CA ARG A 37 -2.33 3.87 3.99
C ARG A 37 -1.25 3.05 3.30
N ILE A 38 -0.20 3.73 2.88
CA ILE A 38 0.88 3.14 2.07
C ILE A 38 1.88 2.42 2.97
N GLY A 39 2.26 1.22 2.55
CA GLY A 39 3.33 0.45 3.17
C GLY A 39 4.72 1.03 2.88
N SER A 40 5.68 0.18 2.62
CA SER A 40 7.05 0.61 2.30
C SER A 40 7.24 0.76 0.79
N MET A 41 7.05 1.96 0.25
CA MET A 41 7.30 2.24 -1.17
C MET A 41 8.80 2.37 -1.40
N ARG A 42 9.38 1.38 -2.08
CA ARG A 42 10.81 1.31 -2.38
C ARG A 42 11.06 0.68 -3.76
N PRO A 43 12.17 1.03 -4.43
CA PRO A 43 12.57 0.37 -5.67
C PRO A 43 12.92 -1.11 -5.40
N GLU A 44 12.81 -1.96 -6.42
CA GLU A 44 13.07 -3.41 -6.33
C GLU A 44 14.44 -3.74 -5.73
N ARG A 45 15.47 -2.97 -6.08
CA ARG A 45 16.83 -3.15 -5.53
C ARG A 45 16.85 -3.19 -4.00
N ALA A 46 15.94 -2.47 -3.33
CA ALA A 46 15.87 -2.46 -1.88
C ALA A 46 15.42 -3.82 -1.31
N ILE A 47 14.67 -4.62 -2.09
CA ILE A 47 14.33 -6.00 -1.74
C ILE A 47 15.56 -6.91 -1.83
N LEU A 48 16.44 -6.65 -2.80
CA LEU A 48 17.67 -7.43 -3.00
C LEU A 48 18.73 -7.16 -1.92
N GLU A 49 18.70 -5.96 -1.35
CA GLU A 49 19.63 -5.52 -0.30
C GLU A 49 19.16 -5.93 1.12
N ARG A 50 17.86 -5.98 1.34
CA ARG A 50 17.24 -6.29 2.64
C ARG A 50 15.96 -7.10 2.47
N THR A 51 15.97 -8.32 2.98
CA THR A 51 14.83 -9.25 2.96
C THR A 51 14.33 -9.55 4.37
N ASP A 52 13.98 -8.50 5.14
CA ASP A 52 13.32 -8.72 6.42
C ASP A 52 11.79 -8.91 6.23
N ASP A 53 11.14 -9.57 7.18
CA ASP A 53 9.72 -9.90 7.10
C ASP A 53 8.83 -8.67 6.92
N ARG A 54 9.20 -7.52 7.49
CA ARG A 54 8.44 -6.28 7.35
C ARG A 54 8.47 -5.77 5.91
N ILE A 55 9.62 -5.83 5.25
CA ILE A 55 9.74 -5.45 3.85
C ILE A 55 8.94 -6.41 2.99
N LEU A 56 9.12 -7.73 3.17
CA LEU A 56 8.43 -8.75 2.37
C LEU A 56 6.91 -8.70 2.53
N SER A 57 6.40 -8.25 3.68
CA SER A 57 4.96 -8.19 3.95
C SER A 57 4.29 -6.87 3.55
N ALA A 58 5.00 -5.75 3.65
CA ALA A 58 4.43 -4.40 3.47
C ALA A 58 5.05 -3.60 2.32
N TRP A 59 5.83 -4.23 1.46
CA TRP A 59 6.42 -3.55 0.30
C TRP A 59 5.36 -3.11 -0.72
N LEU A 60 5.56 -1.92 -1.28
CA LEU A 60 4.82 -1.40 -2.41
C LEU A 60 5.80 -1.04 -3.53
N SER A 61 5.66 -1.67 -4.69
CA SER A 61 6.50 -1.35 -5.84
C SER A 61 6.16 0.01 -6.45
N PRO A 62 7.10 0.65 -7.15
CA PRO A 62 6.81 1.85 -7.92
C PRO A 62 5.69 1.64 -8.95
N ARG A 63 5.66 0.50 -9.63
CA ARG A 63 4.62 0.16 -10.61
C ARG A 63 3.24 0.06 -9.97
N ASP A 64 3.11 -0.67 -8.88
CA ASP A 64 1.85 -0.82 -8.16
C ASP A 64 1.42 0.50 -7.49
N THR A 65 2.39 1.35 -7.08
CA THR A 65 2.09 2.71 -6.60
C THR A 65 1.39 3.54 -7.68
N VAL A 66 1.93 3.56 -8.89
CA VAL A 66 1.34 4.30 -10.00
C VAL A 66 -0.06 3.78 -10.30
N GLN A 67 -0.25 2.46 -10.32
CA GLN A 67 -1.57 1.86 -10.54
C GLN A 67 -2.56 2.29 -9.43
N LEU A 68 -2.18 2.16 -8.15
CA LEU A 68 -3.04 2.49 -7.02
C LEU A 68 -3.49 3.94 -7.06
N VAL A 69 -2.55 4.88 -7.27
CA VAL A 69 -2.86 6.32 -7.37
C VAL A 69 -3.75 6.60 -8.56
N SER A 70 -3.44 6.03 -9.74
CA SER A 70 -4.25 6.21 -10.95
C SER A 70 -5.69 5.71 -10.75
N ARG A 71 -5.87 4.54 -10.14
CA ARG A 71 -7.19 3.98 -9.81
C ARG A 71 -7.94 4.84 -8.80
N SER A 72 -7.24 5.37 -7.81
CA SER A 72 -7.81 6.29 -6.81
C SER A 72 -8.33 7.58 -7.44
N LEU A 73 -7.67 8.11 -8.47
CA LEU A 73 -8.10 9.31 -9.19
C LEU A 73 -9.30 9.04 -10.13
N GLN A 74 -9.52 7.81 -10.55
CA GLN A 74 -10.56 7.43 -11.50
C GLN A 74 -11.83 6.88 -10.83
N THR A 75 -11.79 6.60 -9.53
CA THR A 75 -12.92 6.01 -8.82
C THR A 75 -14.08 6.99 -8.66
N GLN A 76 -15.30 6.43 -8.55
CA GLN A 76 -16.51 7.19 -8.19
C GLN A 76 -16.77 7.20 -6.68
N VAL A 77 -15.92 6.57 -5.89
CA VAL A 77 -16.02 6.57 -4.44
C VAL A 77 -15.80 8.00 -3.91
N VAL A 78 -16.72 8.47 -3.09
CA VAL A 78 -16.61 9.81 -2.49
C VAL A 78 -15.64 9.84 -1.33
N PHE A 79 -15.68 8.81 -0.46
CA PHE A 79 -14.72 8.67 0.63
C PHE A 79 -14.35 7.20 0.84
N GLY A 80 -13.05 6.94 1.00
CA GLY A 80 -12.56 5.61 1.32
C GLY A 80 -11.15 5.64 1.91
N ILE A 81 -10.83 4.61 2.71
CA ILE A 81 -9.50 4.37 3.27
C ILE A 81 -9.02 3.02 2.79
N TYR A 82 -7.87 2.98 2.14
CA TYR A 82 -7.34 1.80 1.48
C TYR A 82 -5.89 1.54 1.85
N TYR A 83 -5.54 0.28 2.06
CA TYR A 83 -4.13 -0.10 2.18
C TYR A 83 -3.46 -0.16 0.81
N GLY A 84 -2.21 0.32 0.75
CA GLY A 84 -1.37 0.30 -0.43
C GLY A 84 -0.11 -0.53 -0.20
N ILE A 85 -0.15 -1.79 -0.60
CA ILE A 85 1.00 -2.69 -0.71
C ILE A 85 0.91 -3.45 -2.03
N SER A 86 2.03 -4.03 -2.50
CA SER A 86 2.03 -4.94 -3.63
C SER A 86 1.35 -6.28 -3.30
N GLY A 87 1.17 -7.14 -4.28
CA GLY A 87 0.58 -8.47 -4.14
C GLY A 87 1.46 -9.46 -3.41
N ASN A 88 2.08 -9.05 -2.30
CA ASN A 88 3.09 -9.80 -1.58
C ASN A 88 2.55 -11.12 -1.06
N THR A 89 3.30 -12.20 -1.25
CA THR A 89 2.98 -13.53 -0.68
C THR A 89 2.78 -13.47 0.84
N ARG A 90 3.55 -12.61 1.55
CA ARG A 90 3.44 -12.38 3.00
C ARG A 90 2.63 -11.14 3.36
N ALA A 91 1.68 -10.74 2.50
CA ALA A 91 0.89 -9.54 2.74
C ALA A 91 0.28 -9.53 4.16
N CYS A 92 0.59 -8.47 4.93
CA CYS A 92 0.07 -8.28 6.28
C CYS A 92 -1.24 -7.48 6.33
N TRP A 93 -1.64 -6.88 5.21
CA TRP A 93 -2.85 -6.06 5.09
C TRP A 93 -3.80 -6.60 4.04
N ASP A 94 -5.09 -6.51 4.34
CA ASP A 94 -6.14 -6.89 3.41
C ASP A 94 -6.34 -5.82 2.33
N LEU A 95 -6.34 -6.26 1.06
CA LEU A 95 -6.53 -5.41 -0.11
C LEU A 95 -7.91 -5.57 -0.74
N ASN A 96 -8.83 -6.32 -0.13
CA ASN A 96 -10.12 -6.65 -0.75
C ASN A 96 -10.94 -5.40 -1.10
N ASN A 97 -11.00 -4.41 -0.19
CA ASN A 97 -11.71 -3.16 -0.48
C ASN A 97 -11.04 -2.36 -1.61
N ALA A 98 -9.72 -2.29 -1.65
CA ALA A 98 -9.01 -1.62 -2.74
C ALA A 98 -9.25 -2.31 -4.09
N ARG A 99 -9.35 -3.64 -4.11
CA ARG A 99 -9.68 -4.40 -5.32
C ARG A 99 -11.11 -4.17 -5.77
N THR A 100 -12.07 -4.20 -4.84
CA THR A 100 -13.49 -4.05 -5.13
C THR A 100 -13.85 -2.62 -5.55
N ASP A 101 -13.42 -1.63 -4.79
CA ASP A 101 -13.87 -0.24 -4.94
C ASP A 101 -13.03 0.54 -5.94
N LEU A 102 -11.72 0.29 -5.99
CA LEU A 102 -10.79 1.00 -6.88
C LEU A 102 -10.41 0.19 -8.12
N GLY A 103 -10.65 -1.12 -8.13
CA GLY A 103 -10.12 -2.01 -9.17
C GLY A 103 -8.60 -2.16 -9.11
N TYR A 104 -8.01 -2.03 -7.91
CA TYR A 104 -6.58 -2.19 -7.70
C TYR A 104 -6.16 -3.64 -7.87
N GLN A 105 -5.22 -3.91 -8.77
CA GLN A 105 -4.70 -5.24 -9.07
C GLN A 105 -3.17 -5.21 -9.04
N PRO A 106 -2.56 -5.31 -7.83
CA PRO A 106 -1.10 -5.30 -7.70
C PRO A 106 -0.48 -6.45 -8.47
N GLN A 107 0.65 -6.20 -9.11
CA GLN A 107 1.32 -7.12 -10.01
C GLN A 107 2.67 -7.62 -9.47
N ASP A 108 3.25 -6.91 -8.51
CA ASP A 108 4.56 -7.23 -7.97
C ASP A 108 4.45 -7.97 -6.64
N ASP A 109 5.47 -8.79 -6.34
CA ASP A 109 5.59 -9.57 -5.12
C ASP A 109 7.04 -9.57 -4.63
N ALA A 110 7.27 -9.03 -3.44
CA ALA A 110 8.59 -8.93 -2.84
C ALA A 110 9.27 -10.29 -2.65
N GLU A 111 8.51 -11.34 -2.31
CA GLU A 111 9.03 -12.70 -2.14
C GLU A 111 9.55 -13.29 -3.45
N ILE A 112 8.83 -13.08 -4.55
CA ILE A 112 9.23 -13.56 -5.89
C ILE A 112 10.52 -12.87 -6.33
N ILE A 113 10.62 -11.55 -6.13
CA ILE A 113 11.82 -10.78 -6.45
C ILE A 113 13.02 -11.25 -5.62
N ALA A 114 12.84 -11.43 -4.30
CA ALA A 114 13.89 -11.90 -3.41
C ALA A 114 14.43 -13.31 -3.80
N ARG A 115 13.53 -14.22 -4.18
CA ARG A 115 13.91 -15.59 -4.62
C ARG A 115 14.60 -15.60 -5.98
N GLY A 116 14.15 -14.76 -6.92
CA GLY A 116 14.77 -14.65 -8.25
C GLY A 116 16.23 -14.24 -8.18
N ALA A 117 16.57 -13.31 -7.31
CA ALA A 117 17.96 -12.89 -7.09
C ALA A 117 18.85 -13.95 -6.44
N GLY A 118 18.27 -14.85 -5.63
CA GLY A 118 19.00 -15.97 -5.01
C GLY A 118 19.43 -17.04 -6.03
N SER A 119 18.66 -17.23 -7.09
CA SER A 119 18.96 -18.20 -8.14
C SER A 119 20.07 -17.74 -9.10
N ASP A 120 20.23 -16.44 -9.32
CA ASP A 120 21.29 -15.90 -10.19
C ASP A 120 22.68 -15.92 -9.50
N LYS A 121 22.73 -15.78 -8.19
CA LYS A 121 24.00 -15.88 -7.43
C LYS A 121 24.57 -17.29 -7.43
N ASN A 122 23.74 -18.33 -7.56
CA ASN A 122 24.20 -19.73 -7.63
C ASN A 122 24.65 -20.19 -9.02
N ARG A 123 24.45 -19.39 -10.06
CA ARG A 123 24.91 -19.70 -11.44
C ARG A 123 26.28 -19.12 -11.79
N GLN A 124 26.89 -18.34 -10.90
CA GLN A 124 28.19 -17.70 -11.10
C GLN A 124 29.34 -18.33 -10.28
N ASN A 125 29.11 -19.49 -9.64
CA ASN A 125 30.16 -20.27 -8.97
C ASN A 125 30.40 -21.60 -9.66
#